data_6218e4592b83d6dee42d73300bff6e24
#
_entry.id   6218e4592b83d6dee42d73300bff6e24
#
_cell.length_a   1.000
_cell.length_b   1.000
_cell.length_c   1.000
_cell.angle_alpha   90.00
_cell.angle_beta   90.00
_cell.angle_gamma   90.00
#
_symmetry.space_group_name_H-M   'P 1'
#
loop_
_entity.id
_entity.type
_entity.pdbx_description
1 polymer ?
#
loop_
_entity_poly.entity_id
_entity_poly.type
_entity_poly.pdbx_seq_one_letter_code
_entity_poly.pdbx_strand_id
1 'polypeptide(L)'
;MGNKDLNIQHGGDIDLAIKKYGGQRADWIDLSTGINRTSYPWQEGVKVELRDLPSSKLLIGLEKAASKAYKVAEGTDTAAVQGAQQIISLLPICLKNYNSV
;
A
#
# COMPACT_ATOMS: atom_id res chain seq x y z
N MET A 1 -15.05 35.60 -11.36
CA MET A 1 -14.84 34.13 -11.39
C MET A 1 -14.24 33.74 -10.05
N GLY A 2 -15.05 33.13 -9.19
CA GLY A 2 -14.67 32.87 -7.81
C GLY A 2 -13.52 31.86 -7.71
N ASN A 3 -12.55 32.22 -6.90
CA ASN A 3 -11.48 31.35 -6.47
C ASN A 3 -12.11 30.18 -5.69
N LYS A 4 -12.33 29.03 -6.36
CA LYS A 4 -12.67 27.80 -5.65
C LYS A 4 -11.50 27.55 -4.70
N ASP A 5 -11.76 27.65 -3.40
CA ASP A 5 -10.76 27.33 -2.38
C ASP A 5 -10.10 26.00 -2.72
N LEU A 6 -8.83 26.09 -3.16
CA LEU A 6 -7.99 24.90 -3.40
C LEU A 6 -7.61 24.36 -2.02
N ASN A 7 -8.56 23.68 -1.39
CA ASN A 7 -8.33 23.04 -0.11
C ASN A 7 -7.59 21.71 -0.35
N ILE A 8 -6.35 21.63 0.10
CA ILE A 8 -5.59 20.38 0.06
C ILE A 8 -6.13 19.51 1.20
N GLN A 9 -7.01 18.58 0.86
CA GLN A 9 -7.65 17.68 1.84
C GLN A 9 -6.76 16.49 2.20
N HIS A 10 -5.87 16.08 1.29
CA HIS A 10 -4.99 14.94 1.47
C HIS A 10 -3.56 15.30 1.03
N GLY A 11 -2.57 14.70 1.69
CA GLY A 11 -1.20 14.76 1.25
C GLY A 11 -0.95 13.98 -0.05
N GLY A 12 0.21 14.16 -0.67
CA GLY A 12 0.61 13.47 -1.90
C GLY A 12 0.23 14.18 -3.20
N ASP A 13 -0.59 15.23 -3.15
CA ASP A 13 -0.99 16.00 -4.34
C ASP A 13 -0.08 17.22 -4.53
N ILE A 14 1.14 16.96 -5.03
CA ILE A 14 2.12 18.04 -5.32
C ILE A 14 1.59 18.96 -6.41
N ASP A 15 0.85 18.48 -7.38
CA ASP A 15 0.34 19.29 -8.49
C ASP A 15 -0.67 20.35 -8.00
N LEU A 16 -1.52 19.96 -7.03
CA LEU A 16 -2.41 20.90 -6.36
C LEU A 16 -1.63 21.91 -5.50
N ALA A 17 -0.58 21.47 -4.81
CA ALA A 17 0.28 22.35 -4.04
C ALA A 17 1.00 23.38 -4.92
N ILE A 18 1.56 22.94 -6.06
CA ILE A 18 2.18 23.83 -7.05
C ILE A 18 1.17 24.86 -7.57
N LYS A 19 -0.05 24.41 -7.90
CA LYS A 19 -1.12 25.29 -8.37
C LYS A 19 -1.49 26.37 -7.35
N LYS A 20 -1.44 26.02 -6.06
CA LYS A 20 -1.81 26.93 -4.96
C LYS A 20 -0.69 27.87 -4.55
N TYR A 21 0.53 27.37 -4.49
CA TYR A 21 1.68 28.08 -3.92
C TYR A 21 2.76 28.44 -4.93
N GLY A 22 2.66 27.95 -6.17
CA GLY A 22 3.66 28.19 -7.22
C GLY A 22 4.86 27.25 -7.11
N GLY A 23 5.92 27.55 -7.87
CA GLY A 23 7.13 26.76 -7.98
C GLY A 23 7.05 25.66 -9.04
N GLN A 24 8.12 24.90 -9.16
CA GLN A 24 8.19 23.74 -10.06
C GLN A 24 8.25 22.45 -9.25
N ARG A 25 7.86 21.34 -9.86
CA ARG A 25 7.84 20.04 -9.17
C ARG A 25 9.17 19.63 -8.54
N ALA A 26 10.28 20.04 -9.14
CA ALA A 26 11.62 19.77 -8.62
C ALA A 26 11.94 20.49 -7.31
N ASP A 27 11.24 21.61 -7.03
CA ASP A 27 11.45 22.43 -5.83
C ASP A 27 10.68 21.87 -4.62
N TRP A 28 9.79 20.88 -4.84
CA TRP A 28 8.92 20.35 -3.82
C TRP A 28 9.41 19.03 -3.25
N ILE A 29 9.42 18.93 -1.93
CA ILE A 29 9.64 17.71 -1.18
C ILE A 29 8.34 17.35 -0.47
N ASP A 30 7.71 16.25 -0.89
CA ASP A 30 6.49 15.75 -0.24
C ASP A 30 6.85 14.89 0.98
N LEU A 31 6.52 15.39 2.15
CA LEU A 31 6.66 14.70 3.44
C LEU A 31 5.30 14.34 4.05
N SER A 32 4.22 14.49 3.28
CA SER A 32 2.85 14.27 3.77
C SER A 32 2.47 12.79 3.90
N THR A 33 3.25 11.89 3.32
CA THR A 33 3.02 10.44 3.34
C THR A 33 4.29 9.70 3.75
N GLY A 34 4.14 8.52 4.35
CA GLY A 34 5.25 7.64 4.72
C GLY A 34 5.86 6.85 3.54
N ILE A 35 5.65 7.29 2.31
CA ILE A 35 6.17 6.60 1.13
C ILE A 35 7.67 6.83 1.00
N ASN A 36 8.44 5.76 0.94
CA ASN A 36 9.87 5.83 0.68
C ASN A 36 10.13 6.38 -0.73
N ARG A 37 10.84 7.49 -0.82
CA ARG A 37 11.17 8.14 -2.10
C ARG A 37 12.25 7.40 -2.89
N THR A 38 13.01 6.55 -2.23
CA THR A 38 13.96 5.65 -2.88
C THR A 38 13.24 4.33 -3.15
N SER A 39 12.90 4.10 -4.41
CA SER A 39 12.24 2.86 -4.82
C SER A 39 13.14 1.65 -4.55
N TYR A 40 12.53 0.57 -4.08
CA TYR A 40 13.24 -0.71 -4.02
C TYR A 40 13.57 -1.18 -5.45
N PRO A 41 14.81 -1.61 -5.74
CA PRO A 41 15.25 -1.95 -7.10
C PRO A 41 14.74 -3.34 -7.54
N TRP A 42 13.43 -3.58 -7.42
CA TRP A 42 12.81 -4.87 -7.73
C TRP A 42 12.78 -5.19 -9.24
N GLN A 43 12.91 -4.15 -10.08
CA GLN A 43 12.83 -4.31 -11.54
C GLN A 43 14.06 -5.00 -12.12
N GLU A 44 15.18 -4.97 -11.42
CA GLU A 44 16.41 -5.64 -11.82
C GLU A 44 16.32 -7.14 -11.51
N GLY A 45 15.85 -7.92 -12.50
CA GLY A 45 15.82 -9.39 -12.43
C GLY A 45 14.48 -10.05 -12.14
N VAL A 46 13.42 -9.30 -11.88
CA VAL A 46 12.08 -9.85 -11.69
C VAL A 46 11.25 -9.63 -12.95
N LYS A 47 10.94 -10.72 -13.67
CA LYS A 47 9.93 -10.69 -14.74
C LYS A 47 8.55 -10.89 -14.12
N VAL A 48 7.72 -9.86 -14.17
CA VAL A 48 6.32 -9.97 -13.76
C VAL A 48 5.50 -10.35 -14.99
N GLU A 49 4.88 -11.53 -14.99
CA GLU A 49 3.91 -11.91 -16.00
C GLU A 49 2.55 -11.30 -15.66
N LEU A 50 2.05 -10.44 -16.54
CA LEU A 50 0.80 -9.69 -16.33
C LEU A 50 -0.35 -10.17 -17.21
N ARG A 51 -0.12 -11.21 -18.01
CA ARG A 51 -1.13 -11.72 -18.96
C ARG A 51 -2.10 -12.68 -18.29
N ASP A 52 -1.62 -13.44 -17.33
CA ASP A 52 -2.38 -14.49 -16.66
C ASP A 52 -2.72 -14.11 -15.23
N LEU A 53 -3.82 -14.63 -14.72
CA LEU A 53 -4.14 -14.55 -13.30
C LEU A 53 -3.13 -15.40 -12.51
N PRO A 54 -2.71 -14.95 -11.32
CA PRO A 54 -1.85 -15.73 -10.46
C PRO A 54 -2.47 -17.11 -10.16
N SER A 55 -1.70 -18.17 -10.38
CA SER A 55 -2.15 -19.53 -10.04
C SER A 55 -2.19 -19.72 -8.53
N SER A 56 -3.00 -20.67 -8.05
CA SER A 56 -3.03 -21.07 -6.63
C SER A 56 -1.65 -21.47 -6.12
N LYS A 57 -0.81 -22.08 -6.98
CA LYS A 57 0.56 -22.45 -6.64
C LYS A 57 1.44 -21.22 -6.34
N LEU A 58 1.27 -20.15 -7.10
CA LEU A 58 2.00 -18.89 -6.87
C LEU A 58 1.56 -18.22 -5.58
N LEU A 59 0.25 -18.21 -5.30
CA LEU A 59 -0.29 -17.68 -4.06
C LEU A 59 0.25 -18.43 -2.84
N ILE A 60 0.15 -19.75 -2.84
CA ILE A 60 0.70 -20.60 -1.76
C ILE A 60 2.22 -20.38 -1.61
N GLY A 61 2.93 -20.23 -2.72
CA GLY A 61 4.37 -19.94 -2.71
C GLY A 61 4.70 -18.60 -2.04
N LEU A 62 3.91 -17.56 -2.34
CA LEU A 62 4.02 -16.25 -1.72
C LEU A 62 3.78 -16.31 -0.20
N GLU A 63 2.70 -16.95 0.22
CA GLU A 63 2.32 -17.08 1.63
C GLU A 63 3.37 -17.84 2.44
N LYS A 64 3.91 -18.93 1.89
CA LYS A 64 5.03 -19.67 2.50
C LYS A 64 6.30 -18.83 2.61
N ALA A 65 6.63 -18.09 1.57
CA ALA A 65 7.80 -17.21 1.58
C ALA A 65 7.65 -16.09 2.62
N ALA A 66 6.46 -15.49 2.71
CA ALA A 66 6.13 -14.48 3.69
C ALA A 66 6.19 -15.03 5.12
N SER A 67 5.57 -16.19 5.39
CA SER A 67 5.65 -16.87 6.70
C SER A 67 7.10 -17.06 7.17
N LYS A 68 7.96 -17.50 6.26
CA LYS A 68 9.38 -17.70 6.56
C LYS A 68 10.10 -16.36 6.81
N ALA A 69 9.88 -15.36 5.96
CA ALA A 69 10.54 -14.06 6.05
C ALA A 69 10.14 -13.31 7.33
N TYR A 70 8.87 -13.38 7.72
CA TYR A 70 8.35 -12.72 8.90
C TYR A 70 8.43 -13.58 10.17
N LYS A 71 8.97 -14.80 10.08
CA LYS A 71 9.13 -15.73 11.22
C LYS A 71 7.80 -15.96 11.93
N VAL A 72 6.75 -16.19 11.14
CA VAL A 72 5.42 -16.45 11.68
C VAL A 72 5.44 -17.69 12.56
N ALA A 73 4.76 -17.64 13.72
CA ALA A 73 4.74 -18.73 14.68
C ALA A 73 4.14 -20.01 14.07
N GLU A 74 4.67 -21.16 14.52
CA GLU A 74 4.13 -22.48 14.12
C GLU A 74 2.63 -22.58 14.49
N GLY A 75 1.86 -23.16 13.61
CA GLY A 75 0.40 -23.26 13.76
C GLY A 75 -0.39 -21.99 13.40
N THR A 76 0.29 -20.98 12.88
CA THR A 76 -0.34 -19.74 12.37
C THR A 76 -0.29 -19.72 10.86
N ASP A 77 -1.41 -19.38 10.22
CA ASP A 77 -1.49 -19.23 8.78
C ASP A 77 -1.19 -17.80 8.33
N THR A 78 -0.68 -17.67 7.12
CA THR A 78 -0.44 -16.38 6.46
C THR A 78 -1.37 -16.28 5.26
N ALA A 79 -2.06 -15.17 5.12
CA ALA A 79 -2.91 -14.88 3.97
C ALA A 79 -2.42 -13.64 3.22
N ALA A 80 -2.28 -13.74 1.91
CA ALA A 80 -1.98 -12.62 1.05
C ALA A 80 -3.26 -11.86 0.69
N VAL A 81 -3.22 -10.53 0.78
CA VAL A 81 -4.37 -9.65 0.49
C VAL A 81 -3.94 -8.49 -0.41
N GLN A 82 -4.92 -7.84 -1.03
CA GLN A 82 -4.70 -6.69 -1.91
C GLN A 82 -4.53 -5.40 -1.09
N GLY A 83 -3.41 -5.33 -0.37
CA GLY A 83 -3.04 -4.15 0.40
C GLY A 83 -3.71 -4.05 1.78
N ALA A 84 -3.17 -3.16 2.63
CA ALA A 84 -3.59 -3.01 4.02
C ALA A 84 -5.06 -2.60 4.17
N GLN A 85 -5.62 -1.84 3.24
CA GLN A 85 -7.01 -1.41 3.32
C GLN A 85 -8.00 -2.59 3.30
N GLN A 86 -7.70 -3.65 2.58
CA GLN A 86 -8.53 -4.85 2.59
C GLN A 86 -8.54 -5.50 3.98
N ILE A 87 -7.37 -5.59 4.64
CA ILE A 87 -7.29 -6.12 6.00
C ILE A 87 -8.11 -5.27 6.96
N ILE A 88 -7.92 -3.94 6.93
CA ILE A 88 -8.63 -3.00 7.78
C ILE A 88 -10.16 -3.16 7.64
N SER A 89 -10.64 -3.33 6.40
CA SER A 89 -12.07 -3.52 6.13
C SER A 89 -12.62 -4.87 6.61
N LEU A 90 -11.77 -5.91 6.65
CA LEU A 90 -12.17 -7.25 7.10
C LEU A 90 -12.06 -7.43 8.62
N LEU A 91 -11.20 -6.67 9.31
CA LEU A 91 -11.00 -6.81 10.76
C LEU A 91 -12.30 -6.78 11.56
N PRO A 92 -13.25 -5.84 11.35
CA PRO A 92 -14.50 -5.83 12.12
C PRO A 92 -15.33 -7.09 11.93
N ILE A 93 -15.23 -7.73 10.74
CA ILE A 93 -15.96 -8.97 10.44
C ILE A 93 -15.29 -10.16 11.14
N CYS A 94 -13.96 -10.23 11.05
CA CYS A 94 -13.17 -11.30 11.67
C CYS A 94 -13.25 -11.27 13.20
N LEU A 95 -13.28 -10.06 13.78
CA LEU A 95 -13.29 -9.86 15.24
C LEU A 95 -14.69 -9.79 15.84
N LYS A 96 -15.75 -9.90 15.03
CA LYS A 96 -17.14 -9.81 15.49
C LYS A 96 -17.49 -10.81 16.62
N ASN A 97 -16.77 -11.92 16.71
CA ASN A 97 -16.99 -12.96 17.73
C ASN A 97 -16.09 -12.79 18.97
N TYR A 98 -15.19 -11.81 18.97
CA TYR A 98 -14.45 -11.42 20.18
C TYR A 98 -15.34 -10.46 20.97
N ASN A 99 -16.17 -11.01 21.85
CA ASN A 99 -16.85 -10.20 22.84
C ASN A 99 -15.79 -9.50 23.68
N SER A 100 -15.85 -8.18 23.72
CA SER A 100 -15.16 -7.43 24.75
C SER A 100 -15.64 -7.95 26.13
N VAL A 101 -14.73 -8.53 26.86
CA VAL A 101 -14.91 -8.79 28.29
C VAL A 101 -14.88 -7.45 29.03
#